data_04e0ea13d22ecc7265197837e7a67662
#
_entry.id   04e0ea13d22ecc7265197837e7a67662
#
_cell.length_a   1.000
_cell.length_b   1.000
_cell.length_c   1.000
_cell.angle_alpha   90.00
_cell.angle_beta   90.00
_cell.angle_gamma   90.00
#
_symmetry.space_group_name_H-M   'P 1'
#
loop_
_entity.id
_entity.type
_entity.pdbx_description
1 polymer ?
#
loop_
_entity_poly.entity_id
_entity_poly.type
_entity_poly.pdbx_seq_one_letter_code
_entity_poly.pdbx_strand_id
1 'polypeptide(L)'
;MPGEKSLELQQYYGHRGNHFWPIMFSLFNRPFTTDYTTRINLLLENNIALWDVLSHCERQGSADSNIQNEVVNNFKAFYRKHPGIQAVYWDSLTAEKLYRKHVGLTPTLRYYQLPSPSGAYASMNLATKTERWSIILSELK
;
A
#
# COMPACT_ATOMS: atom_id res chain seq x y z
N MET A 1 -4.96 5.41 6.42
CA MET A 1 -6.14 5.55 5.56
C MET A 1 -5.92 6.66 4.55
N PRO A 2 -6.27 6.47 3.30
CA PRO A 2 -6.17 7.53 2.31
C PRO A 2 -7.12 8.66 2.62
N GLY A 3 -6.77 9.87 2.19
CA GLY A 3 -7.66 11.01 2.31
C GLY A 3 -8.87 10.87 1.39
N GLU A 4 -9.97 11.51 1.75
CA GLU A 4 -11.19 11.47 0.95
C GLU A 4 -10.95 11.89 -0.50
N LYS A 5 -10.14 12.93 -0.69
CA LYS A 5 -9.84 13.43 -2.02
C LYS A 5 -9.16 12.38 -2.89
N SER A 6 -8.27 11.57 -2.32
CA SER A 6 -7.66 10.46 -3.04
C SER A 6 -8.69 9.43 -3.45
N LEU A 7 -9.65 9.13 -2.58
CA LEU A 7 -10.72 8.18 -2.89
C LEU A 7 -11.65 8.69 -3.98
N GLU A 8 -11.90 10.00 -4.02
CA GLU A 8 -12.77 10.60 -5.02
C GLU A 8 -12.11 10.74 -6.39
N LEU A 9 -10.84 11.12 -6.42
CA LEU A 9 -10.14 11.44 -7.66
C LEU A 9 -9.31 10.28 -8.21
N GLN A 10 -8.81 9.41 -7.33
CA GLN A 10 -7.96 8.29 -7.70
C GLN A 10 -8.36 7.06 -6.93
N GLN A 11 -8.61 5.99 -7.64
CA GLN A 11 -8.77 4.69 -7.03
C GLN A 11 -7.39 4.08 -6.84
N TYR A 12 -7.05 3.71 -5.61
CA TYR A 12 -5.80 3.02 -5.36
C TYR A 12 -5.73 1.75 -6.19
N TYR A 13 -4.61 1.61 -6.91
CA TYR A 13 -4.37 0.44 -7.77
C TYR A 13 -5.48 0.22 -8.81
N GLY A 14 -6.00 1.32 -9.37
CA GLY A 14 -7.07 1.26 -10.35
C GLY A 14 -6.64 0.72 -11.71
N HIS A 15 -5.34 0.67 -12.01
CA HIS A 15 -4.84 0.15 -13.27
C HIS A 15 -5.17 -1.33 -13.42
N ARG A 16 -5.68 -1.72 -14.61
CA ARG A 16 -6.14 -3.09 -14.86
C ARG A 16 -5.09 -4.16 -14.62
N GLY A 17 -3.84 -3.90 -14.96
CA GLY A 17 -2.75 -4.85 -14.79
C GLY A 17 -2.20 -4.93 -13.37
N ASN A 18 -2.69 -4.10 -12.45
CA ASN A 18 -2.20 -4.12 -11.09
C ASN A 18 -2.78 -5.29 -10.31
N HIS A 19 -1.93 -6.01 -9.57
CA HIS A 19 -2.31 -7.24 -8.87
C HIS A 19 -2.82 -7.00 -7.44
N PHE A 20 -2.81 -5.75 -6.96
CA PHE A 20 -3.16 -5.49 -5.55
C PHE A 20 -4.54 -6.03 -5.18
N TRP A 21 -5.58 -5.66 -5.93
CA TRP A 21 -6.94 -6.10 -5.60
C TRP A 21 -7.13 -7.60 -5.78
N PRO A 22 -6.66 -8.22 -6.87
CA PRO A 22 -6.70 -9.68 -6.97
C PRO A 22 -6.03 -10.38 -5.79
N ILE A 23 -4.88 -9.89 -5.35
CA ILE A 23 -4.18 -10.44 -4.17
C ILE A 23 -5.06 -10.31 -2.92
N MET A 24 -5.58 -9.12 -2.65
CA MET A 24 -6.34 -8.87 -1.43
C MET A 24 -7.62 -9.71 -1.37
N PHE A 25 -8.38 -9.78 -2.46
CA PHE A 25 -9.57 -10.62 -2.48
C PHE A 25 -9.24 -12.10 -2.28
N SER A 26 -8.14 -12.55 -2.87
CA SER A 26 -7.67 -13.94 -2.71
C SER A 26 -7.29 -14.24 -1.26
N LEU A 27 -6.56 -13.34 -0.61
CA LEU A 27 -6.11 -13.54 0.78
C LEU A 27 -7.28 -13.67 1.74
N PHE A 28 -8.38 -12.94 1.50
CA PHE A 28 -9.54 -12.95 2.38
C PHE A 28 -10.67 -13.83 1.88
N ASN A 29 -10.42 -14.65 0.85
CA ASN A 29 -11.39 -15.59 0.29
C ASN A 29 -12.70 -14.91 -0.13
N ARG A 30 -12.59 -13.78 -0.81
CA ARG A 30 -13.73 -13.02 -1.31
C ARG A 30 -13.72 -13.01 -2.83
N PRO A 31 -14.91 -13.02 -3.46
CA PRO A 31 -14.98 -12.93 -4.92
C PRO A 31 -14.44 -11.59 -5.41
N PHE A 32 -13.60 -11.64 -6.43
CA PHE A 32 -13.05 -10.42 -7.03
C PHE A 32 -14.16 -9.56 -7.62
N THR A 33 -14.06 -8.25 -7.43
CA THR A 33 -14.96 -7.28 -8.03
C THR A 33 -14.21 -6.00 -8.39
N THR A 34 -14.72 -5.27 -9.36
CA THR A 34 -14.22 -3.96 -9.75
C THR A 34 -14.94 -2.82 -9.03
N ASP A 35 -15.98 -3.13 -8.24
CA ASP A 35 -16.69 -2.12 -7.47
C ASP A 35 -15.80 -1.54 -6.38
N TYR A 36 -15.46 -0.26 -6.51
CA TYR A 36 -14.48 0.36 -5.61
C TYR A 36 -14.98 0.45 -4.17
N THR A 37 -16.27 0.69 -3.96
CA THR A 37 -16.85 0.71 -2.61
C THR A 37 -16.67 -0.64 -1.92
N THR A 38 -16.92 -1.74 -2.63
CA THR A 38 -16.70 -3.09 -2.10
C THR A 38 -15.21 -3.33 -1.81
N ARG A 39 -14.33 -2.85 -2.67
CA ARG A 39 -12.88 -2.95 -2.47
C ARG A 39 -12.44 -2.25 -1.20
N ILE A 40 -12.89 -1.03 -0.99
CA ILE A 40 -12.54 -0.26 0.21
C ILE A 40 -13.10 -0.91 1.46
N ASN A 41 -14.33 -1.42 1.40
CA ASN A 41 -14.94 -2.11 2.54
C ASN A 41 -14.16 -3.37 2.93
N LEU A 42 -13.59 -4.08 1.96
CA LEU A 42 -12.73 -5.23 2.25
C LEU A 42 -11.56 -4.83 3.15
N LEU A 43 -10.92 -3.72 2.85
CA LEU A 43 -9.80 -3.23 3.65
C LEU A 43 -10.26 -2.78 5.03
N LEU A 44 -11.35 -2.04 5.11
CA LEU A 44 -11.89 -1.55 6.39
C LEU A 44 -12.30 -2.69 7.30
N GLU A 45 -12.99 -3.70 6.77
CA GLU A 45 -13.40 -4.88 7.53
C GLU A 45 -12.22 -5.63 8.13
N ASN A 46 -11.06 -5.57 7.47
CA ASN A 46 -9.88 -6.29 7.88
C ASN A 46 -8.81 -5.39 8.53
N ASN A 47 -9.19 -4.17 8.89
CA ASN A 47 -8.34 -3.23 9.60
C ASN A 47 -7.05 -2.88 8.83
N ILE A 48 -7.17 -2.73 7.53
CA ILE A 48 -6.06 -2.37 6.65
C ILE A 48 -6.23 -0.93 6.19
N ALA A 49 -5.19 -0.13 6.33
CA ALA A 49 -5.13 1.23 5.82
C ALA A 49 -4.13 1.30 4.68
N LEU A 50 -4.48 2.08 3.66
CA LEU A 50 -3.58 2.41 2.56
C LEU A 50 -3.22 3.89 2.64
N TRP A 51 -1.96 4.20 2.45
CA TRP A 51 -1.54 5.58 2.40
C TRP A 51 -0.25 5.72 1.58
N ASP A 52 -0.17 6.79 0.82
CA ASP A 52 1.04 7.10 0.07
C ASP A 52 2.10 7.67 1.00
N VAL A 53 3.36 7.31 0.76
CA VAL A 53 4.46 7.91 1.50
C VAL A 53 4.55 9.40 1.19
N LEU A 54 4.43 9.76 -0.09
CA LEU A 54 4.50 11.14 -0.52
C LEU A 54 3.12 11.73 -0.72
N SER A 55 2.89 12.92 -0.15
CA SER A 55 1.68 13.70 -0.40
C SER A 55 1.83 14.48 -1.70
N HIS A 56 3.05 14.83 -2.07
CA HIS A 56 3.35 15.61 -3.25
C HIS A 56 4.77 15.30 -3.72
N CYS A 57 4.96 15.23 -5.03
CA CYS A 57 6.28 15.13 -5.64
C CYS A 57 6.21 15.56 -7.09
N GLU A 58 7.36 15.90 -7.67
CA GLU A 58 7.50 16.18 -9.09
C GLU A 58 8.21 15.04 -9.77
N ARG A 59 7.77 14.68 -10.97
CA ARG A 59 8.40 13.66 -11.80
C ARG A 59 8.52 14.15 -13.23
N GLN A 60 9.59 13.71 -13.86
CA GLN A 60 9.71 13.82 -15.32
C GLN A 60 9.35 12.44 -15.88
N GLY A 61 8.16 12.34 -16.46
CA GLY A 61 7.62 11.04 -16.85
C GLY A 61 7.08 10.29 -15.65
N SER A 62 6.95 8.96 -15.77
CA SER A 62 6.34 8.11 -14.75
C SER A 62 7.32 7.27 -13.95
N ALA A 63 8.64 7.44 -14.19
CA ALA A 63 9.64 6.65 -13.49
C ALA A 63 9.88 7.19 -12.08
N ASP A 64 9.87 6.29 -11.08
CA ASP A 64 10.11 6.67 -9.69
C ASP A 64 11.49 7.30 -9.47
N SER A 65 12.47 6.94 -10.29
CA SER A 65 13.81 7.53 -10.20
C SER A 65 13.83 9.02 -10.52
N ASN A 66 12.78 9.56 -11.13
CA ASN A 66 12.67 10.96 -11.51
C ASN A 66 11.88 11.80 -10.50
N ILE A 67 11.62 11.26 -9.30
CA ILE A 67 10.90 11.99 -8.26
C ILE A 67 11.77 13.14 -7.74
N GLN A 68 11.18 14.33 -7.72
CA GLN A 68 11.81 15.55 -7.22
C GLN A 68 10.85 16.31 -6.31
N ASN A 69 11.39 17.17 -5.45
CA ASN A 69 10.61 18.03 -4.56
C ASN A 69 9.61 17.22 -3.72
N GLU A 70 10.11 16.18 -3.06
CA GLU A 70 9.30 15.25 -2.27
C GLU A 70 8.71 15.95 -1.04
N VAL A 71 7.40 15.79 -0.85
CA VAL A 71 6.72 16.19 0.39
C VAL A 71 6.07 14.94 0.97
N VAL A 72 6.57 14.51 2.12
CA VAL A 72 6.11 13.28 2.76
C VAL A 72 4.82 13.52 3.55
N ASN A 73 3.94 12.53 3.57
CA ASN A 73 2.76 12.57 4.41
C ASN A 73 3.14 12.54 5.90
N ASN A 74 2.30 13.12 6.75
CA ASN A 74 2.58 13.21 8.18
C ASN A 74 2.21 11.91 8.89
N PHE A 75 3.13 10.95 8.87
CA PHE A 75 2.93 9.65 9.49
C PHE A 75 2.86 9.71 11.01
N LYS A 76 3.55 10.64 11.65
CA LYS A 76 3.46 10.79 13.11
C LYS A 76 2.04 11.12 13.54
N ALA A 77 1.38 12.05 12.84
CA ALA A 77 -0.01 12.39 13.13
C ALA A 77 -0.94 11.22 12.85
N PHE A 78 -0.69 10.49 11.75
CA PHE A 78 -1.46 9.32 11.38
C PHE A 78 -1.40 8.24 12.46
N TYR A 79 -0.19 7.92 12.94
CA TYR A 79 -0.03 6.90 13.98
C TYR A 79 -0.63 7.32 15.31
N ARG A 80 -0.63 8.61 15.63
CA ARG A 80 -1.31 9.11 16.82
C ARG A 80 -2.82 8.92 16.77
N LYS A 81 -3.41 9.10 15.59
CA LYS A 81 -4.84 8.87 15.37
C LYS A 81 -5.21 7.39 15.36
N HIS A 82 -4.27 6.54 15.02
CA HIS A 82 -4.50 5.11 14.84
C HIS A 82 -3.51 4.29 15.66
N PRO A 83 -3.58 4.37 17.00
CA PRO A 83 -2.58 3.71 17.85
C PRO A 83 -2.62 2.19 17.81
N GLY A 84 -3.65 1.61 17.19
CA GLY A 84 -3.76 0.17 17.03
C GLY A 84 -2.91 -0.39 15.90
N ILE A 85 -2.27 0.46 15.07
CA ILE A 85 -1.39 -0.02 14.02
C ILE A 85 -0.17 -0.68 14.63
N GLN A 86 0.12 -1.91 14.22
CA GLN A 86 1.24 -2.70 14.73
C GLN A 86 2.26 -3.04 13.65
N ALA A 87 1.86 -3.02 12.39
CA ALA A 87 2.71 -3.42 11.28
C ALA A 87 2.54 -2.49 10.08
N VAL A 88 3.64 -2.30 9.38
CA VAL A 88 3.71 -1.48 8.18
C VAL A 88 4.24 -2.34 7.05
N TYR A 89 3.58 -2.26 5.90
CA TYR A 89 3.97 -3.03 4.72
C TYR A 89 4.26 -2.06 3.59
N TRP A 90 5.46 -2.18 3.02
CA TRP A 90 5.83 -1.39 1.84
C TRP A 90 5.59 -2.24 0.60
N ASP A 91 4.84 -1.70 -0.34
CA ASP A 91 4.48 -2.41 -1.57
C ASP A 91 5.44 -2.17 -2.72
N SER A 92 6.56 -1.51 -2.45
CA SER A 92 7.62 -1.30 -3.44
C SER A 92 8.92 -0.92 -2.74
N LEU A 93 10.02 -1.10 -3.44
CA LEU A 93 11.34 -0.65 -2.94
C LEU A 93 11.39 0.88 -2.81
N THR A 94 10.74 1.59 -3.72
CA THR A 94 10.67 3.06 -3.67
C THR A 94 9.93 3.52 -2.42
N ALA A 95 8.81 2.90 -2.09
CA ALA A 95 8.07 3.24 -0.89
C ALA A 95 8.92 3.01 0.37
N GLU A 96 9.62 1.91 0.43
CA GLU A 96 10.51 1.62 1.56
C GLU A 96 11.61 2.67 1.70
N LYS A 97 12.29 3.00 0.60
CA LYS A 97 13.37 3.99 0.60
C LYS A 97 12.89 5.35 1.11
N LEU A 98 11.76 5.81 0.57
CA LEU A 98 11.21 7.11 0.95
C LEU A 98 10.74 7.12 2.41
N TYR A 99 10.12 6.05 2.87
CA TYR A 99 9.69 5.93 4.26
C TYR A 99 10.90 5.97 5.20
N ARG A 100 11.93 5.16 4.92
CA ARG A 100 13.15 5.14 5.75
C ARG A 100 13.84 6.50 5.81
N LYS A 101 13.87 7.21 4.67
CA LYS A 101 14.51 8.51 4.56
C LYS A 101 13.75 9.59 5.33
N HIS A 102 12.44 9.63 5.22
CA HIS A 102 11.63 10.76 5.71
C HIS A 102 10.89 10.47 7.02
N VAL A 103 10.52 9.25 7.27
CA VAL A 103 9.75 8.89 8.47
C VAL A 103 10.64 8.19 9.51
N GLY A 104 11.46 7.26 9.05
CA GLY A 104 12.30 6.47 9.94
C GLY A 104 11.55 5.30 10.56
N LEU A 105 12.30 4.44 11.23
CA LEU A 105 11.75 3.24 11.87
C LEU A 105 11.63 3.46 13.37
N THR A 106 10.63 2.80 13.97
CA THR A 106 10.43 2.83 15.42
C THR A 106 10.30 1.40 15.94
N PRO A 107 10.83 1.09 17.15
CA PRO A 107 10.76 -0.27 17.66
C PRO A 107 9.35 -0.74 18.03
N THR A 108 8.38 0.15 18.04
CA THR A 108 7.00 -0.22 18.36
C THR A 108 6.23 -0.79 17.18
N LEU A 109 6.79 -0.68 15.95
CA LEU A 109 6.15 -1.18 14.74
C LEU A 109 7.01 -2.28 14.11
N ARG A 110 6.34 -3.21 13.44
CA ARG A 110 7.00 -4.22 12.61
C ARG A 110 6.90 -3.79 11.15
N TYR A 111 7.96 -4.02 10.40
CA TYR A 111 8.08 -3.54 9.01
C TYR A 111 8.35 -4.69 8.07
N TYR A 112 7.64 -4.72 6.95
CA TYR A 112 7.76 -5.78 5.96
C TYR A 112 7.79 -5.21 4.55
N GLN A 113 8.67 -5.74 3.72
CA GLN A 113 8.72 -5.43 2.30
C GLN A 113 7.90 -6.46 1.54
N LEU A 114 6.94 -6.01 0.75
CA LEU A 114 6.14 -6.86 -0.11
C LEU A 114 6.58 -6.71 -1.56
N PRO A 115 6.44 -7.78 -2.38
CA PRO A 115 6.67 -7.62 -3.82
C PRO A 115 5.70 -6.60 -4.41
N SER A 116 6.17 -5.83 -5.39
CA SER A 116 5.32 -4.84 -6.04
C SER A 116 4.08 -5.49 -6.67
N PRO A 117 2.89 -4.93 -6.45
CA PRO A 117 1.68 -5.43 -7.09
C PRO A 117 1.54 -4.96 -8.53
N SER A 118 2.44 -4.11 -9.01
CA SER A 118 2.40 -3.62 -10.39
C SER A 118 2.47 -4.76 -11.40
N GLY A 119 1.64 -4.71 -12.43
CA GLY A 119 1.71 -5.65 -13.54
C GLY A 119 3.03 -5.58 -14.31
N ALA A 120 3.73 -4.45 -14.22
CA ALA A 120 5.05 -4.29 -14.83
C ALA A 120 6.14 -5.09 -14.10
N TYR A 121 5.89 -5.50 -12.85
CA TYR A 121 6.81 -6.35 -12.10
C TYR A 121 6.62 -7.80 -12.52
N ALA A 122 7.10 -8.13 -13.71
CA ALA A 122 6.82 -9.41 -14.36
C ALA A 122 7.72 -10.55 -13.93
N SER A 123 8.76 -10.30 -13.13
CA SER A 123 9.65 -11.35 -12.62
C SER A 123 8.96 -12.26 -11.60
N MET A 124 7.79 -11.87 -11.11
CA MET A 124 7.03 -12.65 -10.15
C MET A 124 5.56 -12.70 -10.60
N ASN A 125 5.00 -13.90 -10.69
CA ASN A 125 3.60 -14.06 -11.12
C ASN A 125 2.63 -13.78 -9.98
N LEU A 126 1.33 -13.71 -10.32
CA LEU A 126 0.28 -13.40 -9.36
C LEU A 126 0.22 -14.39 -8.19
N ALA A 127 0.35 -15.69 -8.48
CA ALA A 127 0.28 -16.71 -7.44
C ALA A 127 1.41 -16.55 -6.41
N THR A 128 2.63 -16.29 -6.88
CA THR A 128 3.79 -16.09 -6.00
C THR A 128 3.65 -14.80 -5.20
N LYS A 129 3.17 -13.73 -5.83
CA LYS A 129 2.91 -12.47 -5.11
C LYS A 129 1.87 -12.69 -4.01
N THR A 130 0.79 -13.40 -4.30
CA THR A 130 -0.26 -13.67 -3.32
C THR A 130 0.31 -14.44 -2.12
N GLU A 131 1.15 -15.43 -2.37
CA GLU A 131 1.81 -16.19 -1.31
C GLU A 131 2.69 -15.28 -0.44
N ARG A 132 3.48 -14.43 -1.05
CA ARG A 132 4.35 -13.49 -0.33
C ARG A 132 3.56 -12.46 0.46
N TRP A 133 2.44 -12.00 -0.07
CA TRP A 133 1.57 -11.04 0.61
C TRP A 133 0.79 -11.67 1.77
N SER A 134 0.72 -12.99 1.85
CA SER A 134 -0.02 -13.68 2.91
C SER A 134 0.52 -13.40 4.30
N ILE A 135 1.72 -12.85 4.42
CA ILE A 135 2.30 -12.43 5.69
C ILE A 135 1.39 -11.40 6.41
N ILE A 136 0.59 -10.65 5.66
CA ILE A 136 -0.38 -9.70 6.24
C ILE A 136 -1.33 -10.42 7.19
N LEU A 137 -1.76 -11.62 6.84
CA LEU A 137 -2.74 -12.37 7.63
C LEU A 137 -2.22 -12.71 9.02
N SER A 138 -0.93 -12.91 9.19
CA SER A 138 -0.35 -13.25 10.49
C SER A 138 -0.39 -12.08 11.47
N GLU A 139 -0.44 -10.85 10.97
CA GLU A 139 -0.47 -9.64 11.81
C GLU A 139 -1.89 -9.19 12.15
N LEU A 140 -2.91 -9.73 11.48
CA LEU A 140 -4.31 -9.33 11.67
C LEU A 140 -5.04 -10.14 12.75
N LYS A 141 -4.35 -11.01 13.41
CA LYS A 141 -4.95 -11.85 14.46
C LYS A 141 -5.03 -11.13 15.80
#